data_e873ddb6f616aec174ddb3bdd02a696c
#
_entry.id   e873ddb6f616aec174ddb3bdd02a696c
#
_cell.length_a   1.000
_cell.length_b   1.000
_cell.length_c   1.000
_cell.angle_alpha   90.00
_cell.angle_beta   90.00
_cell.angle_gamma   90.00
#
_symmetry.space_group_name_H-M   'P 1'
#
loop_
_entity.id
_entity.type
_entity.pdbx_description
1 polymer ?
#
loop_
_entity_poly.entity_id
_entity_poly.type
_entity_poly.pdbx_seq_one_letter_code
_entity_poly.pdbx_strand_id
1 'polypeptide(L)'
;MAVFCSGLLLWVLSVVVTELTANPNLIPTVVMVGSFLVPATAVIYYLDHGHSPTLSAQRVFFAFVYCGVTGILAAAILEAWLLQDGPLLYLGVGLIEEFAKLLALLLVCWGLRHFTIRDGIILGAAVGFGFAAFESSGYAFSALFTPRGLSLFSLVYTEVLRGVLAPLGHGLWTAILGGVLFEGASRRDHLALTGRLFLVYLTVSVLHGLWDSMRGIAIVLTLLTTNSPALTILLQQGLLPASSAVATWIFVTFEFGGMGIVSIIGLWMLRSSWRRARLQPSPV
;
A
#
# COMPACT_ATOMS: atom_id res chain seq x y z
N MET A 1 20.66 -1.85 2.88
CA MET A 1 21.13 -2.00 1.48
C MET A 1 21.45 -3.46 1.13
N ALA A 2 22.25 -4.21 1.89
CA ALA A 2 22.57 -5.62 1.58
C ALA A 2 21.32 -6.50 1.37
N VAL A 3 20.35 -6.41 2.27
CA VAL A 3 19.08 -7.18 2.19
C VAL A 3 18.33 -6.90 0.88
N PHE A 4 18.20 -5.63 0.49
CA PHE A 4 17.57 -5.27 -0.77
C PHE A 4 18.32 -5.83 -1.97
N CYS A 5 19.64 -5.63 -2.04
CA CYS A 5 20.44 -6.09 -3.17
C CYS A 5 20.43 -7.62 -3.29
N SER A 6 20.57 -8.35 -2.17
CA SER A 6 20.51 -9.82 -2.18
C SER A 6 19.11 -10.34 -2.55
N GLY A 7 18.06 -9.73 -2.01
CA GLY A 7 16.68 -10.07 -2.36
C GLY A 7 16.35 -9.78 -3.83
N LEU A 8 16.81 -8.64 -4.36
CA LEU A 8 16.66 -8.30 -5.77
C LEU A 8 17.38 -9.31 -6.68
N LEU A 9 18.61 -9.70 -6.32
CA LEU A 9 19.34 -10.73 -7.06
C LEU A 9 18.59 -12.06 -7.06
N LEU A 10 18.09 -12.51 -5.89
CA LEU A 10 17.33 -13.74 -5.78
C LEU A 10 16.02 -13.68 -6.60
N TRP A 11 15.34 -12.54 -6.59
CA TRP A 11 14.14 -12.34 -7.38
C TRP A 11 14.45 -12.41 -8.89
N VAL A 12 15.47 -11.68 -9.36
CA VAL A 12 15.89 -11.71 -10.78
C VAL A 12 16.27 -13.12 -11.20
N LEU A 13 17.04 -13.84 -10.36
CA LEU A 13 17.39 -15.24 -10.64
C LEU A 13 16.15 -16.13 -10.71
N SER A 14 15.17 -15.94 -9.81
CA SER A 14 13.91 -16.69 -9.83
C SER A 14 13.15 -16.48 -11.14
N VAL A 15 13.04 -15.22 -11.59
CA VAL A 15 12.39 -14.86 -12.87
C VAL A 15 13.11 -15.50 -14.04
N VAL A 16 14.45 -15.34 -14.12
CA VAL A 16 15.25 -15.88 -15.22
C VAL A 16 15.17 -17.41 -15.28
N VAL A 17 15.29 -18.09 -14.15
CA VAL A 17 15.20 -19.56 -14.13
C VAL A 17 13.78 -20.02 -14.48
N THR A 18 12.74 -19.32 -14.03
CA THR A 18 11.35 -19.63 -14.41
C THR A 18 11.16 -19.53 -15.92
N GLU A 19 11.66 -18.45 -16.53
CA GLU A 19 11.57 -18.24 -17.99
C GLU A 19 12.34 -19.33 -18.76
N LEU A 20 13.59 -19.62 -18.36
CA LEU A 20 14.45 -20.59 -19.05
C LEU A 20 13.95 -22.04 -18.95
N THR A 21 13.31 -22.40 -17.82
CA THR A 21 12.86 -23.76 -17.56
C THR A 21 11.38 -23.99 -17.85
N ALA A 22 10.62 -22.92 -18.03
CA ALA A 22 9.15 -22.92 -18.08
C ALA A 22 8.52 -23.74 -16.91
N ASN A 23 9.18 -23.77 -15.74
CA ASN A 23 8.73 -24.54 -14.59
C ASN A 23 7.74 -23.73 -13.73
N PRO A 24 6.43 -24.06 -13.74
CA PRO A 24 5.43 -23.31 -12.99
C PRO A 24 5.58 -23.42 -11.47
N ASN A 25 6.33 -24.40 -10.97
CA ASN A 25 6.58 -24.56 -9.54
C ASN A 25 7.45 -23.42 -8.95
N LEU A 26 8.13 -22.65 -9.82
CA LEU A 26 8.88 -21.46 -9.38
C LEU A 26 8.04 -20.19 -9.29
N ILE A 27 6.82 -20.18 -9.82
CA ILE A 27 5.92 -19.02 -9.77
C ILE A 27 5.68 -18.52 -8.33
N PRO A 28 5.37 -19.39 -7.33
CA PRO A 28 5.22 -18.92 -5.95
C PRO A 28 6.47 -18.25 -5.40
N THR A 29 7.67 -18.71 -5.79
CA THR A 29 8.93 -18.09 -5.37
C THR A 29 9.08 -16.69 -5.98
N VAL A 30 8.80 -16.53 -7.28
CA VAL A 30 8.83 -15.22 -7.94
C VAL A 30 7.88 -14.26 -7.23
N VAL A 31 6.61 -14.66 -7.08
CA VAL A 31 5.56 -13.85 -6.44
C VAL A 31 5.94 -13.45 -5.01
N MET A 32 6.38 -14.38 -4.18
CA MET A 32 6.70 -14.10 -2.78
C MET A 32 7.92 -13.20 -2.65
N VAL A 33 9.00 -13.50 -3.37
CA VAL A 33 10.22 -12.70 -3.27
C VAL A 33 9.99 -11.29 -3.81
N GLY A 34 9.32 -11.14 -4.96
CA GLY A 34 9.06 -9.83 -5.57
C GLY A 34 8.15 -8.95 -4.72
N SER A 35 7.00 -9.49 -4.29
CA SER A 35 6.01 -8.73 -3.52
C SER A 35 6.50 -8.32 -2.14
N PHE A 36 7.38 -9.13 -1.50
CA PHE A 36 7.92 -8.85 -0.18
C PHE A 36 9.22 -8.04 -0.20
N LEU A 37 9.91 -7.92 -1.33
CA LEU A 37 11.23 -7.32 -1.44
C LEU A 37 11.29 -5.91 -0.83
N VAL A 38 10.47 -5.00 -1.32
CA VAL A 38 10.48 -3.61 -0.87
C VAL A 38 9.86 -3.46 0.53
N PRO A 39 8.66 -4.01 0.81
CA PRO A 39 8.05 -3.92 2.14
C PRO A 39 8.92 -4.50 3.25
N ALA A 40 9.48 -5.70 3.07
CA ALA A 40 10.32 -6.32 4.08
C ALA A 40 11.64 -5.55 4.27
N THR A 41 12.24 -5.06 3.16
CA THR A 41 13.46 -4.24 3.25
C THR A 41 13.24 -2.97 4.05
N ALA A 42 12.09 -2.31 3.88
CA ALA A 42 11.76 -1.10 4.63
C ALA A 42 11.65 -1.39 6.14
N VAL A 43 11.01 -2.49 6.51
CA VAL A 43 10.87 -2.91 7.92
C VAL A 43 12.23 -3.32 8.51
N ILE A 44 13.04 -4.11 7.79
CA ILE A 44 14.37 -4.54 8.24
C ILE A 44 15.30 -3.31 8.37
N TYR A 45 15.27 -2.40 7.41
CA TYR A 45 16.05 -1.15 7.49
C TYR A 45 15.74 -0.38 8.78
N TYR A 46 14.46 -0.32 9.13
CA TYR A 46 14.06 0.29 10.40
C TYR A 46 14.60 -0.47 11.62
N LEU A 47 14.48 -1.81 11.63
CA LEU A 47 15.00 -2.62 12.75
C LEU A 47 16.51 -2.45 12.95
N ASP A 48 17.26 -2.26 11.87
CA ASP A 48 18.70 -2.07 11.91
C ASP A 48 19.12 -0.65 12.40
N HIS A 49 18.34 0.38 12.04
CA HIS A 49 18.75 1.78 12.22
C HIS A 49 17.83 2.56 13.17
N GLY A 50 16.67 2.05 13.46
CA GLY A 50 15.61 2.73 14.19
C GLY A 50 15.41 2.23 15.61
N HIS A 51 16.43 2.25 16.46
CA HIS A 51 16.31 1.79 17.85
C HIS A 51 15.20 2.55 18.59
N SER A 52 14.17 1.82 19.00
CA SER A 52 13.18 2.29 19.97
C SER A 52 13.36 1.48 21.26
N PRO A 53 13.47 2.13 22.42
CA PRO A 53 13.54 1.41 23.69
C PRO A 53 12.22 0.71 24.06
N THR A 54 11.14 1.07 23.40
CA THR A 54 9.77 0.62 23.70
C THR A 54 9.24 -0.45 22.75
N LEU A 55 9.83 -0.59 21.55
CA LEU A 55 9.41 -1.58 20.54
C LEU A 55 10.42 -2.70 20.38
N SER A 56 9.98 -3.94 20.62
CA SER A 56 10.78 -5.11 20.28
C SER A 56 10.70 -5.43 18.79
N ALA A 57 11.80 -5.99 18.23
CA ALA A 57 11.82 -6.49 16.85
C ALA A 57 10.71 -7.53 16.60
N GLN A 58 10.43 -8.37 17.60
CA GLN A 58 9.36 -9.36 17.53
C GLN A 58 7.98 -8.70 17.32
N ARG A 59 7.70 -7.57 17.98
CA ARG A 59 6.42 -6.85 17.84
C ARG A 59 6.29 -6.23 16.45
N VAL A 60 7.37 -5.67 15.93
CA VAL A 60 7.39 -5.11 14.56
C VAL A 60 7.21 -6.22 13.52
N PHE A 61 7.86 -7.37 13.70
CA PHE A 61 7.66 -8.55 12.85
C PHE A 61 6.22 -9.08 12.93
N PHE A 62 5.66 -9.15 14.14
CA PHE A 62 4.25 -9.54 14.33
C PHE A 62 3.31 -8.56 13.62
N ALA A 63 3.55 -7.23 13.72
CA ALA A 63 2.80 -6.23 13.01
C ALA A 63 2.84 -6.44 11.49
N PHE A 64 4.02 -6.72 10.95
CA PHE A 64 4.21 -6.94 9.52
C PHE A 64 3.50 -8.21 9.02
N VAL A 65 3.75 -9.35 9.65
CA VAL A 65 3.23 -10.64 9.15
C VAL A 65 1.79 -10.86 9.57
N TYR A 66 1.52 -10.91 10.88
CA TYR A 66 0.19 -11.33 11.37
C TYR A 66 -0.85 -10.24 11.13
N CYS A 67 -0.51 -8.97 11.42
CA CYS A 67 -1.46 -7.89 11.19
C CYS A 67 -1.62 -7.58 9.70
N GLY A 68 -0.60 -7.80 8.87
CA GLY A 68 -0.72 -7.73 7.41
C GLY A 68 -1.73 -8.75 6.89
N VAL A 69 -1.58 -10.03 7.27
CA VAL A 69 -2.51 -11.10 6.85
C VAL A 69 -3.92 -10.88 7.39
N THR A 70 -4.06 -10.62 8.69
CA THR A 70 -5.40 -10.43 9.29
C THR A 70 -6.09 -9.19 8.75
N GLY A 71 -5.34 -8.13 8.43
CA GLY A 71 -5.86 -6.93 7.79
C GLY A 71 -6.46 -7.23 6.41
N ILE A 72 -5.73 -7.97 5.55
CA ILE A 72 -6.24 -8.38 4.23
C ILE A 72 -7.47 -9.27 4.35
N LEU A 73 -7.44 -10.27 5.23
CA LEU A 73 -8.58 -11.18 5.40
C LEU A 73 -9.83 -10.41 5.87
N ALA A 74 -9.67 -9.47 6.80
CA ALA A 74 -10.77 -8.63 7.27
C ALA A 74 -11.28 -7.72 6.16
N ALA A 75 -10.39 -7.08 5.39
CA ALA A 75 -10.76 -6.23 4.26
C ALA A 75 -11.53 -7.05 3.22
N ALA A 76 -11.01 -8.19 2.78
CA ALA A 76 -11.67 -9.03 1.76
C ALA A 76 -13.08 -9.48 2.17
N ILE A 77 -13.29 -9.83 3.45
CA ILE A 77 -14.63 -10.19 3.96
C ILE A 77 -15.57 -8.98 3.90
N LEU A 78 -15.11 -7.83 4.42
CA LEU A 78 -15.95 -6.63 4.48
C LEU A 78 -16.27 -6.09 3.09
N GLU A 79 -15.31 -6.10 2.18
CA GLU A 79 -15.51 -5.70 0.78
C GLU A 79 -16.53 -6.59 0.09
N ALA A 80 -16.40 -7.92 0.22
CA ALA A 80 -17.34 -8.86 -0.38
C ALA A 80 -18.77 -8.69 0.11
N TRP A 81 -18.97 -8.22 1.35
CA TRP A 81 -20.30 -8.07 1.95
C TRP A 81 -20.89 -6.67 1.80
N LEU A 82 -20.05 -5.64 1.77
CA LEU A 82 -20.50 -4.24 1.87
C LEU A 82 -20.37 -3.48 0.56
N LEU A 83 -19.48 -3.89 -0.36
CA LEU A 83 -19.24 -3.16 -1.59
C LEU A 83 -20.07 -3.73 -2.76
N GLN A 84 -20.46 -2.83 -3.62
CA GLN A 84 -21.10 -3.13 -4.91
C GLN A 84 -20.42 -2.29 -5.99
N ASP A 85 -20.45 -2.78 -7.22
CA ASP A 85 -19.92 -2.05 -8.36
C ASP A 85 -20.62 -0.69 -8.51
N GLY A 86 -19.81 0.36 -8.66
CA GLY A 86 -20.34 1.71 -8.79
C GLY A 86 -19.27 2.79 -8.68
N PRO A 87 -19.66 4.06 -8.87
CA PRO A 87 -18.72 5.18 -8.92
C PRO A 87 -17.96 5.43 -7.61
N LEU A 88 -18.48 4.95 -6.48
CA LEU A 88 -17.87 5.11 -5.15
C LEU A 88 -17.15 3.84 -4.65
N LEU A 89 -16.99 2.82 -5.51
CA LEU A 89 -16.35 1.55 -5.15
C LEU A 89 -15.00 1.76 -4.46
N TYR A 90 -14.09 2.49 -5.11
CA TYR A 90 -12.74 2.70 -4.56
C TYR A 90 -12.70 3.57 -3.29
N LEU A 91 -13.68 4.46 -3.11
CA LEU A 91 -13.83 5.14 -1.82
C LEU A 91 -14.24 4.16 -0.72
N GLY A 92 -15.13 3.22 -1.04
CA GLY A 92 -15.52 2.13 -0.15
C GLY A 92 -14.34 1.22 0.18
N VAL A 93 -13.53 0.83 -0.81
CA VAL A 93 -12.27 0.07 -0.62
C VAL A 93 -11.36 0.80 0.35
N GLY A 94 -11.05 2.08 0.11
CA GLY A 94 -10.20 2.87 0.97
C GLY A 94 -10.71 2.97 2.42
N LEU A 95 -12.03 3.11 2.62
CA LEU A 95 -12.64 3.12 3.95
C LEU A 95 -12.47 1.75 4.65
N ILE A 96 -12.78 0.67 3.97
CA ILE A 96 -12.73 -0.69 4.54
C ILE A 96 -11.29 -1.10 4.85
N GLU A 97 -10.38 -0.92 3.91
CA GLU A 97 -8.99 -1.34 4.09
C GLU A 97 -8.28 -0.54 5.19
N GLU A 98 -8.44 0.80 5.22
CA GLU A 98 -7.82 1.59 6.28
C GLU A 98 -8.45 1.29 7.65
N PHE A 99 -9.74 0.93 7.71
CA PHE A 99 -10.38 0.44 8.91
C PHE A 99 -9.81 -0.92 9.35
N ALA A 100 -9.66 -1.88 8.44
CA ALA A 100 -9.07 -3.19 8.73
C ALA A 100 -7.62 -3.06 9.24
N LYS A 101 -6.81 -2.19 8.60
CA LYS A 101 -5.44 -1.90 9.03
C LYS A 101 -5.39 -1.20 10.40
N LEU A 102 -6.33 -0.29 10.68
CA LEU A 102 -6.44 0.36 11.98
C LEU A 102 -6.81 -0.65 13.08
N LEU A 103 -7.74 -1.58 12.83
CA LEU A 103 -8.06 -2.67 13.75
C LEU A 103 -6.86 -3.56 14.00
N ALA A 104 -6.14 -3.96 12.95
CA ALA A 104 -4.92 -4.75 13.06
C ALA A 104 -3.83 -4.01 13.88
N LEU A 105 -3.70 -2.69 13.68
CA LEU A 105 -2.80 -1.85 14.47
C LEU A 105 -3.21 -1.82 15.95
N LEU A 106 -4.49 -1.69 16.26
CA LEU A 106 -4.99 -1.73 17.64
C LEU A 106 -4.68 -3.07 18.31
N LEU A 107 -4.77 -4.19 17.59
CA LEU A 107 -4.42 -5.52 18.09
C LEU A 107 -2.94 -5.61 18.46
N VAL A 108 -2.03 -5.13 17.61
CA VAL A 108 -0.59 -5.18 17.89
C VAL A 108 -0.17 -4.24 19.01
N CYS A 109 -0.96 -3.18 19.25
CA CYS A 109 -0.74 -2.24 20.36
C CYS A 109 -1.20 -2.77 21.72
N TRP A 110 -1.90 -3.91 21.75
CA TRP A 110 -2.38 -4.50 23.02
C TRP A 110 -1.22 -4.79 23.95
N GLY A 111 -1.39 -4.38 25.22
CA GLY A 111 -0.38 -4.56 26.26
C GLY A 111 0.82 -3.60 26.20
N LEU A 112 0.85 -2.63 25.30
CA LEU A 112 1.82 -1.53 25.35
C LEU A 112 1.49 -0.61 26.53
N ARG A 113 2.56 -0.19 27.25
CA ARG A 113 2.44 0.72 28.41
C ARG A 113 2.97 2.11 28.09
N HIS A 114 3.81 2.23 27.08
CA HIS A 114 4.42 3.50 26.66
C HIS A 114 4.07 3.78 25.21
N PHE A 115 3.72 5.03 24.93
CA PHE A 115 3.26 5.46 23.62
C PHE A 115 4.09 6.64 23.15
N THR A 116 4.89 6.45 22.11
CA THR A 116 5.55 7.55 21.41
C THR A 116 5.00 7.67 19.99
N ILE A 117 4.89 8.90 19.49
CA ILE A 117 4.44 9.14 18.11
C ILE A 117 5.30 8.35 17.12
N ARG A 118 6.61 8.27 17.38
CA ARG A 118 7.56 7.53 16.57
C ARG A 118 7.20 6.05 16.49
N ASP A 119 6.92 5.41 17.63
CA ASP A 119 6.55 4.00 17.68
C ASP A 119 5.24 3.72 16.96
N GLY A 120 4.28 4.65 17.08
CA GLY A 120 3.03 4.58 16.33
C GLY A 120 3.24 4.62 14.82
N ILE A 121 4.11 5.52 14.34
CA ILE A 121 4.48 5.58 12.91
C ILE A 121 5.10 4.27 12.45
N ILE A 122 5.97 3.67 13.25
CA ILE A 122 6.69 2.45 12.91
C ILE A 122 5.77 1.24 12.87
N LEU A 123 4.96 1.04 13.92
CA LEU A 123 4.00 -0.06 13.95
C LEU A 123 2.96 0.08 12.84
N GLY A 124 2.47 1.31 12.62
CA GLY A 124 1.58 1.59 11.49
C GLY A 124 2.22 1.27 10.15
N ALA A 125 3.47 1.71 9.92
CA ALA A 125 4.21 1.37 8.71
C ALA A 125 4.38 -0.14 8.56
N ALA A 126 4.72 -0.87 9.64
CA ALA A 126 4.89 -2.32 9.59
C ALA A 126 3.59 -3.04 9.20
N VAL A 127 2.44 -2.66 9.79
CA VAL A 127 1.11 -3.19 9.41
C VAL A 127 0.81 -2.88 7.95
N GLY A 128 0.97 -1.62 7.52
CA GLY A 128 0.68 -1.19 6.15
C GLY A 128 1.60 -1.85 5.11
N PHE A 129 2.89 -2.01 5.40
CA PHE A 129 3.81 -2.74 4.52
C PHE A 129 3.51 -4.23 4.47
N GLY A 130 3.09 -4.85 5.59
CA GLY A 130 2.63 -6.22 5.60
C GLY A 130 1.40 -6.40 4.72
N PHE A 131 0.39 -5.55 4.90
CA PHE A 131 -0.79 -5.53 4.04
C PHE A 131 -0.40 -5.41 2.56
N ALA A 132 0.42 -4.42 2.21
CA ALA A 132 0.89 -4.21 0.84
C ALA A 132 1.62 -5.42 0.23
N ALA A 133 2.44 -6.12 1.02
CA ALA A 133 3.18 -7.30 0.55
C ALA A 133 2.23 -8.46 0.18
N PHE A 134 1.29 -8.78 1.06
CA PHE A 134 0.33 -9.86 0.82
C PHE A 134 -0.65 -9.50 -0.30
N GLU A 135 -1.16 -8.26 -0.34
CA GLU A 135 -2.04 -7.79 -1.41
C GLU A 135 -1.31 -7.80 -2.77
N SER A 136 -0.05 -7.33 -2.81
CA SER A 136 0.75 -7.35 -4.03
C SER A 136 0.98 -8.76 -4.53
N SER A 137 1.12 -9.76 -3.63
CA SER A 137 1.20 -11.16 -4.02
C SER A 137 -0.05 -11.63 -4.74
N GLY A 138 -1.23 -11.23 -4.27
CA GLY A 138 -2.51 -11.52 -4.92
C GLY A 138 -2.61 -10.90 -6.31
N TYR A 139 -2.26 -9.62 -6.45
CA TYR A 139 -2.26 -8.93 -7.74
C TYR A 139 -1.24 -9.52 -8.73
N ALA A 140 -0.02 -9.81 -8.28
CA ALA A 140 1.01 -10.43 -9.13
C ALA A 140 0.58 -11.81 -9.61
N PHE A 141 0.03 -12.62 -8.70
CA PHE A 141 -0.53 -13.93 -9.05
C PHE A 141 -1.69 -13.81 -10.05
N SER A 142 -2.62 -12.90 -9.83
CA SER A 142 -3.76 -12.68 -10.73
C SER A 142 -3.31 -12.18 -12.10
N ALA A 143 -2.29 -11.33 -12.17
CA ALA A 143 -1.73 -10.80 -13.42
C ALA A 143 -1.07 -11.88 -14.28
N LEU A 144 -0.70 -13.03 -13.70
CA LEU A 144 -0.17 -14.18 -14.44
C LEU A 144 -1.17 -14.71 -15.47
N PHE A 145 -2.49 -14.66 -15.14
CA PHE A 145 -3.54 -15.22 -15.96
C PHE A 145 -4.05 -14.19 -16.96
N THR A 146 -3.71 -14.36 -18.23
CA THR A 146 -4.17 -13.48 -19.31
C THR A 146 -5.11 -14.23 -20.26
N PRO A 147 -5.91 -13.53 -21.08
CA PRO A 147 -6.73 -14.18 -22.12
C PRO A 147 -5.92 -15.02 -23.12
N ARG A 148 -4.59 -14.79 -23.19
CA ARG A 148 -3.67 -15.53 -24.07
C ARG A 148 -2.94 -16.68 -23.37
N GLY A 149 -3.27 -16.96 -22.10
CA GLY A 149 -2.59 -17.94 -21.26
C GLY A 149 -1.75 -17.30 -20.15
N LEU A 150 -0.80 -18.05 -19.58
CA LEU A 150 0.08 -17.58 -18.52
C LEU A 150 1.10 -16.59 -19.07
N SER A 151 1.31 -15.47 -18.37
CA SER A 151 2.26 -14.41 -18.74
C SER A 151 3.17 -14.04 -17.58
N LEU A 152 4.39 -14.58 -17.60
CA LEU A 152 5.41 -14.19 -16.62
C LEU A 152 5.73 -12.67 -16.71
N PHE A 153 5.70 -12.12 -17.93
CA PHE A 153 5.89 -10.67 -18.12
C PHE A 153 4.85 -9.84 -17.36
N SER A 154 3.57 -10.19 -17.45
CA SER A 154 2.51 -9.46 -16.75
C SER A 154 2.65 -9.54 -15.23
N LEU A 155 3.04 -10.72 -14.70
CA LEU A 155 3.36 -10.91 -13.29
C LEU A 155 4.51 -9.99 -12.87
N VAL A 156 5.65 -10.08 -13.53
CA VAL A 156 6.87 -9.30 -13.24
C VAL A 156 6.61 -7.80 -13.34
N TYR A 157 5.90 -7.37 -14.39
CA TYR A 157 5.50 -5.96 -14.55
C TYR A 157 4.67 -5.46 -13.35
N THR A 158 3.70 -6.26 -12.91
CA THR A 158 2.86 -5.93 -11.75
C THR A 158 3.70 -5.83 -10.48
N GLU A 159 4.63 -6.75 -10.25
CA GLU A 159 5.52 -6.72 -9.08
C GLU A 159 6.42 -5.48 -9.06
N VAL A 160 7.04 -5.15 -10.20
CA VAL A 160 7.89 -3.96 -10.32
C VAL A 160 7.08 -2.69 -10.04
N LEU A 161 5.91 -2.56 -10.68
CA LEU A 161 5.04 -1.40 -10.50
C LEU A 161 4.61 -1.25 -9.04
N ARG A 162 4.10 -2.33 -8.44
CA ARG A 162 3.65 -2.32 -7.03
C ARG A 162 4.82 -2.14 -6.07
N GLY A 163 5.99 -2.72 -6.36
CA GLY A 163 7.20 -2.53 -5.56
C GLY A 163 7.66 -1.07 -5.50
N VAL A 164 7.59 -0.34 -6.61
CA VAL A 164 7.91 1.09 -6.68
C VAL A 164 6.85 1.93 -5.94
N LEU A 165 5.58 1.58 -6.06
CA LEU A 165 4.45 2.35 -5.52
C LEU A 165 4.14 2.03 -4.05
N ALA A 166 4.44 0.82 -3.56
CA ALA A 166 4.09 0.37 -2.21
C ALA A 166 4.56 1.30 -1.07
N PRO A 167 5.74 1.91 -1.10
CA PRO A 167 6.17 2.85 -0.06
C PRO A 167 5.30 4.11 0.04
N LEU A 168 4.63 4.47 -1.05
CA LEU A 168 3.81 5.68 -1.19
C LEU A 168 2.30 5.40 -0.98
N GLY A 169 1.95 4.13 -0.77
CA GLY A 169 0.59 3.64 -0.55
C GLY A 169 0.36 3.21 0.91
N HIS A 170 -0.03 1.95 1.10
CA HIS A 170 -0.49 1.39 2.39
C HIS A 170 0.48 1.61 3.56
N GLY A 171 1.80 1.50 3.33
CA GLY A 171 2.81 1.79 4.35
C GLY A 171 2.73 3.23 4.86
N LEU A 172 2.53 4.19 3.95
CA LEU A 172 2.41 5.61 4.26
C LEU A 172 1.10 5.91 5.02
N TRP A 173 -0.03 5.40 4.53
CA TRP A 173 -1.36 5.68 5.12
C TRP A 173 -1.44 5.16 6.55
N THR A 174 -1.06 3.91 6.77
CA THR A 174 -1.15 3.30 8.11
C THR A 174 -0.09 3.87 9.06
N ALA A 175 1.08 4.31 8.57
CA ALA A 175 2.06 5.06 9.37
C ALA A 175 1.49 6.38 9.91
N ILE A 176 0.72 7.11 9.09
CA ILE A 176 0.06 8.34 9.51
C ILE A 176 -0.98 8.05 10.61
N LEU A 177 -1.81 7.02 10.41
CA LEU A 177 -2.80 6.58 11.41
C LEU A 177 -2.14 6.18 12.72
N GLY A 178 -1.08 5.39 12.66
CA GLY A 178 -0.31 4.97 13.84
C GLY A 178 0.29 6.15 14.60
N GLY A 179 0.86 7.10 13.90
CA GLY A 179 1.42 8.31 14.50
C GLY A 179 0.36 9.13 15.25
N VAL A 180 -0.84 9.29 14.68
CA VAL A 180 -1.94 10.04 15.31
C VAL A 180 -2.57 9.27 16.46
N LEU A 181 -2.73 7.94 16.33
CA LEU A 181 -3.20 7.07 17.41
C LEU A 181 -2.31 7.20 18.65
N PHE A 182 -0.99 7.11 18.47
CA PHE A 182 -0.02 7.17 19.57
C PHE A 182 0.15 8.59 20.11
N GLU A 183 -0.02 9.64 19.29
CA GLU A 183 -0.08 11.01 19.80
C GLU A 183 -1.27 11.19 20.76
N GLY A 184 -2.42 10.60 20.43
CA GLY A 184 -3.58 10.58 21.33
C GLY A 184 -3.34 9.77 22.59
N ALA A 185 -2.68 8.63 22.48
CA ALA A 185 -2.38 7.73 23.59
C ALA A 185 -1.33 8.31 24.55
N SER A 186 -0.27 8.96 24.04
CA SER A 186 0.79 9.56 24.85
C SER A 186 0.30 10.71 25.77
N ARG A 187 -0.83 11.31 25.43
CA ARG A 187 -1.45 12.36 26.26
C ARG A 187 -2.40 11.82 27.33
N ARG A 188 -2.76 10.54 27.27
CA ARG A 188 -3.80 9.92 28.09
C ARG A 188 -3.31 8.68 28.84
N ASP A 189 -2.08 8.24 28.56
CA ASP A 189 -1.48 7.00 29.08
C ASP A 189 -2.27 5.71 28.73
N HIS A 190 -3.20 5.80 27.79
CA HIS A 190 -3.93 4.67 27.24
C HIS A 190 -4.35 4.92 25.78
N LEU A 191 -4.58 3.84 25.03
CA LEU A 191 -5.13 3.93 23.68
C LEU A 191 -6.53 4.55 23.70
N ALA A 192 -6.75 5.58 22.90
CA ALA A 192 -8.03 6.27 22.80
C ALA A 192 -8.36 6.61 21.35
N LEU A 193 -9.58 6.30 20.95
CA LEU A 193 -10.13 6.74 19.67
C LEU A 193 -10.55 8.21 19.80
N THR A 194 -9.76 9.09 19.22
CA THR A 194 -10.00 10.54 19.29
C THR A 194 -10.70 11.05 18.03
N GLY A 195 -11.42 12.16 18.13
CA GLY A 195 -12.00 12.82 16.94
C GLY A 195 -10.95 13.17 15.87
N ARG A 196 -9.71 13.48 16.29
CA ARG A 196 -8.59 13.70 15.38
C ARG A 196 -8.19 12.43 14.64
N LEU A 197 -8.12 11.28 15.32
CA LEU A 197 -7.86 9.99 14.67
C LEU A 197 -8.94 9.69 13.63
N PHE A 198 -10.21 9.92 13.98
CA PHE A 198 -11.33 9.73 13.05
C PHE A 198 -11.22 10.62 11.81
N LEU A 199 -10.90 11.91 11.97
CA LEU A 199 -10.71 12.82 10.83
C LEU A 199 -9.53 12.40 9.94
N VAL A 200 -8.41 11.98 10.55
CA VAL A 200 -7.24 11.51 9.80
C VAL A 200 -7.55 10.17 9.11
N TYR A 201 -8.28 9.27 9.76
CA TYR A 201 -8.77 8.04 9.14
C TYR A 201 -9.60 8.34 7.88
N LEU A 202 -10.58 9.24 7.95
CA LEU A 202 -11.36 9.64 6.77
C LEU A 202 -10.47 10.25 5.69
N THR A 203 -9.50 11.08 6.08
CA THR A 203 -8.58 11.72 5.12
C THR A 203 -7.74 10.69 4.39
N VAL A 204 -7.11 9.75 5.11
CA VAL A 204 -6.28 8.72 4.46
C VAL A 204 -7.13 7.75 3.64
N SER A 205 -8.34 7.43 4.07
CA SER A 205 -9.29 6.61 3.29
C SER A 205 -9.68 7.27 1.97
N VAL A 206 -9.92 8.59 1.98
CA VAL A 206 -10.18 9.34 0.75
C VAL A 206 -8.95 9.39 -0.15
N LEU A 207 -7.76 9.64 0.39
CA LEU A 207 -6.51 9.61 -0.38
C LEU A 207 -6.25 8.24 -0.99
N HIS A 208 -6.54 7.17 -0.24
CA HIS A 208 -6.45 5.79 -0.72
C HIS A 208 -7.44 5.54 -1.87
N GLY A 209 -8.72 5.85 -1.67
CA GLY A 209 -9.73 5.69 -2.72
C GLY A 209 -9.43 6.51 -3.98
N LEU A 210 -8.85 7.72 -3.83
CA LEU A 210 -8.35 8.52 -4.96
C LEU A 210 -7.17 7.84 -5.67
N TRP A 211 -6.25 7.24 -4.91
CA TRP A 211 -5.14 6.47 -5.45
C TRP A 211 -5.64 5.33 -6.34
N ASP A 212 -6.55 4.51 -5.86
CA ASP A 212 -7.10 3.38 -6.59
C ASP A 212 -7.97 3.81 -7.78
N SER A 213 -8.67 4.95 -7.64
CA SER A 213 -9.49 5.55 -8.70
C SER A 213 -8.65 6.20 -9.80
N MET A 214 -7.33 6.43 -9.59
CA MET A 214 -6.54 7.32 -10.43
C MET A 214 -6.50 6.88 -11.88
N ARG A 215 -6.46 5.57 -12.14
CA ARG A 215 -6.55 5.04 -13.51
C ARG A 215 -7.86 5.42 -14.21
N GLY A 216 -8.99 5.28 -13.53
CA GLY A 216 -10.30 5.67 -14.05
C GLY A 216 -10.40 7.19 -14.28
N ILE A 217 -9.90 7.97 -13.32
CA ILE A 217 -9.83 9.44 -13.44
C ILE A 217 -8.96 9.84 -14.62
N ALA A 218 -7.78 9.24 -14.78
CA ALA A 218 -6.87 9.51 -15.90
C ALA A 218 -7.50 9.18 -17.26
N ILE A 219 -8.25 8.08 -17.36
CA ILE A 219 -9.05 7.75 -18.55
C ILE A 219 -10.00 8.90 -18.87
N VAL A 220 -10.86 9.29 -17.93
CA VAL A 220 -11.85 10.35 -18.14
C VAL A 220 -11.19 11.66 -18.55
N LEU A 221 -10.13 12.09 -17.85
CA LEU A 221 -9.40 13.31 -18.16
C LEU A 221 -8.75 13.26 -19.55
N THR A 222 -8.19 12.10 -19.95
CA THR A 222 -7.63 11.91 -21.29
C THR A 222 -8.71 12.08 -22.36
N LEU A 223 -9.91 11.53 -22.12
CA LEU A 223 -11.05 11.67 -23.02
C LEU A 223 -11.44 13.11 -23.20
N LEU A 224 -11.58 13.84 -22.10
CA LEU A 224 -11.98 15.26 -22.12
C LEU A 224 -10.95 16.14 -22.82
N THR A 225 -9.66 15.83 -22.67
CA THR A 225 -8.57 16.65 -23.25
C THR A 225 -8.30 16.32 -24.72
N THR A 226 -8.55 15.10 -25.17
CA THR A 226 -8.31 14.71 -26.58
C THR A 226 -9.52 14.91 -27.48
N ASN A 227 -10.67 15.31 -26.94
CA ASN A 227 -11.93 15.56 -27.68
C ASN A 227 -12.28 14.41 -28.67
N SER A 228 -12.04 13.15 -28.31
CA SER A 228 -12.22 12.03 -29.20
C SER A 228 -13.65 11.49 -29.13
N PRO A 229 -14.49 11.71 -30.16
CA PRO A 229 -15.87 11.17 -30.21
C PRO A 229 -15.90 9.63 -30.18
N ALA A 230 -14.86 8.99 -30.73
CA ALA A 230 -14.70 7.53 -30.74
C ALA A 230 -14.59 6.95 -29.32
N LEU A 231 -14.15 7.73 -28.38
CA LEU A 231 -13.84 7.34 -27.02
C LEU A 231 -15.09 7.18 -26.15
N THR A 232 -16.12 7.99 -26.36
CA THR A 232 -17.44 7.82 -25.71
C THR A 232 -18.08 6.50 -26.12
N ILE A 233 -17.96 6.13 -27.40
CA ILE A 233 -18.49 4.88 -27.95
C ILE A 233 -17.69 3.67 -27.41
N LEU A 234 -16.39 3.78 -27.31
CA LEU A 234 -15.52 2.70 -26.87
C LEU A 234 -15.61 2.45 -25.35
N LEU A 235 -15.84 3.49 -24.54
CA LEU A 235 -16.16 3.34 -23.11
C LEU A 235 -17.51 2.62 -22.92
N GLN A 236 -18.51 2.93 -23.73
CA GLN A 236 -19.79 2.23 -23.70
C GLN A 236 -19.66 0.74 -24.06
N GLN A 237 -18.63 0.38 -24.83
CA GLN A 237 -18.34 -0.98 -25.27
C GLN A 237 -17.27 -1.69 -24.42
N GLY A 238 -16.71 -1.02 -23.39
CA GLY A 238 -15.64 -1.56 -22.54
C GLY A 238 -14.32 -1.74 -23.28
N LEU A 239 -14.15 -1.11 -24.44
CA LEU A 239 -12.96 -1.19 -25.27
C LEU A 239 -12.13 0.08 -25.12
N LEU A 240 -10.82 -0.08 -24.87
CA LEU A 240 -9.87 1.03 -25.00
C LEU A 240 -9.46 1.14 -26.48
N PRO A 241 -9.54 2.34 -27.10
CA PRO A 241 -9.07 2.51 -28.47
C PRO A 241 -7.58 2.26 -28.56
N ALA A 242 -7.10 1.86 -29.74
CA ALA A 242 -5.69 1.97 -30.09
C ALA A 242 -5.31 3.45 -29.93
N SER A 243 -4.66 3.77 -28.83
CA SER A 243 -4.38 5.16 -28.45
C SER A 243 -3.30 5.74 -29.34
N SER A 244 -3.47 6.97 -29.81
CA SER A 244 -2.35 7.72 -30.37
C SER A 244 -1.25 7.85 -29.29
N ALA A 245 0.01 7.95 -29.70
CA ALA A 245 1.13 8.15 -28.77
C ALA A 245 0.88 9.37 -27.84
N VAL A 246 0.24 10.43 -28.35
CA VAL A 246 -0.14 11.62 -27.58
C VAL A 246 -1.16 11.27 -26.47
N ALA A 247 -2.23 10.53 -26.81
CA ALA A 247 -3.23 10.14 -25.82
C ALA A 247 -2.64 9.23 -24.74
N THR A 248 -1.70 8.35 -25.10
CA THR A 248 -0.98 7.51 -24.13
C THR A 248 -0.16 8.37 -23.16
N TRP A 249 0.59 9.35 -23.64
CA TRP A 249 1.37 10.24 -22.77
C TRP A 249 0.49 11.10 -21.87
N ILE A 250 -0.63 11.59 -22.37
CA ILE A 250 -1.62 12.35 -21.58
C ILE A 250 -2.17 11.45 -20.47
N PHE A 251 -2.58 10.23 -20.79
CA PHE A 251 -3.08 9.26 -19.82
C PHE A 251 -2.04 8.97 -18.72
N VAL A 252 -0.81 8.61 -19.11
CA VAL A 252 0.28 8.31 -18.16
C VAL A 252 0.58 9.52 -17.27
N THR A 253 0.53 10.74 -17.83
CA THR A 253 0.75 11.98 -17.07
C THR A 253 -0.34 12.19 -16.03
N PHE A 254 -1.61 11.98 -16.36
CA PHE A 254 -2.70 12.11 -15.40
C PHE A 254 -2.66 11.00 -14.35
N GLU A 255 -2.42 9.75 -14.74
CA GLU A 255 -2.38 8.61 -13.82
C GLU A 255 -1.26 8.79 -12.78
N PHE A 256 -0.01 8.89 -13.23
CA PHE A 256 1.14 9.00 -12.32
C PHE A 256 1.27 10.39 -11.68
N GLY A 257 0.86 11.45 -12.39
CA GLY A 257 0.82 12.81 -11.81
C GLY A 257 -0.19 12.92 -10.67
N GLY A 258 -1.37 12.34 -10.84
CA GLY A 258 -2.39 12.27 -9.78
C GLY A 258 -1.94 11.44 -8.58
N MET A 259 -1.37 10.24 -8.83
CA MET A 259 -0.77 9.42 -7.76
C MET A 259 0.35 10.18 -7.03
N GLY A 260 1.16 10.95 -7.77
CA GLY A 260 2.22 11.80 -7.20
C GLY A 260 1.65 12.87 -6.27
N ILE A 261 0.56 13.53 -6.65
CA ILE A 261 -0.11 14.55 -5.81
C ILE A 261 -0.63 13.91 -4.52
N VAL A 262 -1.32 12.78 -4.62
CA VAL A 262 -1.83 12.03 -3.46
C VAL A 262 -0.68 11.63 -2.53
N SER A 263 0.43 11.14 -3.08
CA SER A 263 1.64 10.78 -2.33
C SER A 263 2.27 11.98 -1.61
N ILE A 264 2.36 13.14 -2.28
CA ILE A 264 2.92 14.37 -1.69
C ILE A 264 2.07 14.82 -0.49
N ILE A 265 0.75 14.77 -0.60
CA ILE A 265 -0.15 15.09 0.52
C ILE A 265 0.12 14.14 1.70
N GLY A 266 0.16 12.82 1.44
CA GLY A 266 0.45 11.83 2.47
C GLY A 266 1.83 12.03 3.12
N LEU A 267 2.87 12.26 2.32
CA LEU A 267 4.22 12.52 2.84
C LEU A 267 4.28 13.81 3.68
N TRP A 268 3.54 14.84 3.28
CA TRP A 268 3.42 16.05 4.08
C TRP A 268 2.75 15.79 5.44
N MET A 269 1.68 14.99 5.46
CA MET A 269 1.01 14.55 6.70
C MET A 269 1.95 13.73 7.58
N LEU A 270 2.68 12.76 7.02
CA LEU A 270 3.66 11.95 7.75
C LEU A 270 4.79 12.83 8.31
N ARG A 271 5.35 13.73 7.50
CA ARG A 271 6.39 14.68 7.94
C ARG A 271 5.91 15.56 9.10
N SER A 272 4.65 16.00 9.07
CA SER A 272 4.05 16.75 10.17
C SER A 272 4.01 15.91 11.47
N SER A 273 3.58 14.65 11.39
CA SER A 273 3.60 13.71 12.53
C SER A 273 5.02 13.44 13.02
N TRP A 274 5.98 13.26 12.10
CA TRP A 274 7.39 13.04 12.44
C TRP A 274 8.04 14.24 13.12
N ARG A 275 7.69 15.47 12.72
CA ARG A 275 8.15 16.69 13.41
C ARG A 275 7.67 16.74 14.85
N ARG A 276 6.40 16.37 15.11
CA ARG A 276 5.86 16.28 16.48
C ARG A 276 6.53 15.17 17.29
N ALA A 277 6.85 14.04 16.66
CA ALA A 277 7.59 12.95 17.30
C ALA A 277 8.97 13.39 17.82
N ARG A 278 9.68 14.26 17.07
CA ARG A 278 10.98 14.79 17.50
C ARG A 278 10.91 15.75 18.68
N LEU A 279 9.76 16.35 18.93
CA LEU A 279 9.52 17.26 20.05
C LEU A 279 9.01 16.54 21.30
N GLN A 280 8.72 15.26 21.19
CA GLN A 280 8.29 14.44 22.31
C GLN A 280 9.49 14.08 23.20
N PRO A 281 9.40 14.25 24.53
CA PRO A 281 10.44 13.80 25.44
C PRO A 281 10.68 12.30 25.27
N SER A 282 11.93 11.87 25.40
CA SER A 282 12.24 10.43 25.46
C SER A 282 11.53 9.82 26.65
N PRO A 283 10.87 8.67 26.53
CA PRO A 283 10.36 7.96 27.69
C PRO A 283 11.53 7.60 28.60
N VAL A 284 11.43 7.98 29.88
CA VAL A 284 12.40 7.68 30.93
C VAL A 284 12.27 6.20 31.32
#